data_1c61d202ba97bb5f340144b402c818b1
#
_entry.id   1c61d202ba97bb5f340144b402c818b1
#
_cell.length_a   1.000
_cell.length_b   1.000
_cell.length_c   1.000
_cell.angle_alpha   90.00
_cell.angle_beta   90.00
_cell.angle_gamma   90.00
#
_symmetry.space_group_name_H-M   'P 1'
#
loop_
_entity.id
_entity.type
_entity.pdbx_description
1 polymer ?
#
loop_
_entity_poly.entity_id
_entity_poly.type
_entity_poly.pdbx_seq_one_letter_code
_entity_poly.pdbx_strand_id
1 'polypeptide(L)'
;MGFGINRVVVSGRLCKDPELRATRSGLDVMTVRLATEDRKRGADGAWVDDASFLDVVAFGGVGAAAARSLSKGSRAVFGGRVRQRTWEDEAGTRHYRVEIVADDVVVCGERAKAAAPSQPPVAAAPVAAAPVVAADVYDEDIPF
;
A
#
# COMPACT_ATOMS: atom_id res chain seq x y z
N MET A 1 -6.91 24.11 -19.04
CA MET A 1 -6.75 22.75 -19.14
C MET A 1 -5.40 22.33 -18.87
N GLY A 2 -5.22 21.50 -17.98
CA GLY A 2 -3.89 21.08 -17.65
C GLY A 2 -3.55 19.78 -18.29
N PHE A 3 -2.37 19.69 -18.82
CA PHE A 3 -1.92 18.43 -19.37
C PHE A 3 -0.82 17.93 -18.46
N GLY A 4 -1.17 17.46 -17.36
CA GLY A 4 -0.19 16.94 -16.43
C GLY A 4 -0.52 15.54 -15.98
N ILE A 5 0.49 14.76 -15.67
CA ILE A 5 0.30 13.45 -15.11
C ILE A 5 0.62 13.57 -13.63
N ASN A 6 -0.27 13.08 -12.79
CA ASN A 6 -0.05 13.07 -11.36
C ASN A 6 -0.49 11.70 -10.84
N ARG A 7 0.42 10.76 -10.87
CA ARG A 7 0.15 9.40 -10.41
C ARG A 7 1.34 8.90 -9.61
N VAL A 8 1.06 8.20 -8.56
CA VAL A 8 2.09 7.65 -7.71
C VAL A 8 1.65 6.28 -7.24
N VAL A 9 2.59 5.36 -7.13
CA VAL A 9 2.32 4.05 -6.57
C VAL A 9 3.45 3.82 -5.56
N VAL A 10 3.08 3.55 -4.33
CA VAL A 10 4.06 3.31 -3.29
C VAL A 10 3.70 2.08 -2.49
N SER A 11 4.70 1.37 -2.04
CA SER A 11 4.48 0.24 -1.16
C SER A 11 5.31 0.45 0.09
N GLY A 12 4.87 -0.13 1.18
CA GLY A 12 5.61 -0.01 2.42
C GLY A 12 4.86 -0.63 3.58
N ARG A 13 5.33 -0.33 4.77
CA ARG A 13 4.70 -0.83 5.98
C ARG A 13 4.08 0.31 6.74
N LEU A 14 2.95 0.05 7.34
CA LEU A 14 2.30 1.06 8.14
C LEU A 14 3.07 1.28 9.44
N CYS A 15 3.34 2.52 9.76
CA CYS A 15 4.06 2.86 10.98
C CYS A 15 3.18 2.79 12.20
N LYS A 16 1.89 2.89 12.01
CA LYS A 16 0.92 2.81 13.09
C LYS A 16 -0.41 2.37 12.51
N ASP A 17 -1.36 2.10 13.37
CA ASP A 17 -2.68 1.70 12.91
C ASP A 17 -3.32 2.82 12.11
N PRO A 18 -4.10 2.48 11.10
CA PRO A 18 -4.77 3.52 10.31
C PRO A 18 -5.79 4.27 11.15
N GLU A 19 -5.91 5.55 10.90
CA GLU A 19 -6.91 6.35 11.58
C GLU A 19 -8.06 6.57 10.61
N LEU A 20 -9.25 6.27 11.05
CA LEU A 20 -10.46 6.46 10.23
C LEU A 20 -11.30 7.53 10.89
N ARG A 21 -11.64 8.56 10.15
CA ARG A 21 -12.48 9.64 10.64
C ARG A 21 -13.55 9.93 9.61
N ALA A 22 -14.63 10.53 10.04
CA ALA A 22 -15.67 10.95 9.13
C ALA A 22 -15.67 12.47 9.02
N THR A 23 -15.86 12.97 7.84
CA THR A 23 -15.99 14.42 7.65
C THR A 23 -17.39 14.86 8.08
N ARG A 24 -17.61 16.17 8.10
CA ARG A 24 -18.92 16.67 8.47
C ARG A 24 -19.99 16.18 7.51
N SER A 25 -19.63 15.91 6.29
CA SER A 25 -20.60 15.42 5.33
C SER A 25 -20.79 13.91 5.40
N GLY A 26 -20.11 13.25 6.31
CA GLY A 26 -20.27 11.82 6.44
C GLY A 26 -19.32 10.99 5.61
N LEU A 27 -18.35 11.60 4.98
CA LEU A 27 -17.40 10.87 4.16
C LEU A 27 -16.28 10.31 5.03
N ASP A 28 -16.01 9.05 4.88
CA ASP A 28 -14.91 8.43 5.63
C ASP A 28 -13.57 8.86 5.06
N VAL A 29 -12.63 9.10 5.94
CA VAL A 29 -11.27 9.46 5.55
C VAL A 29 -10.30 8.64 6.38
N MET A 30 -9.53 7.81 5.70
CA MET A 30 -8.50 7.04 6.36
C MET A 30 -7.16 7.74 6.18
N THR A 31 -6.37 7.83 7.23
CA THR A 31 -5.03 8.39 7.16
C THR A 31 -4.05 7.36 7.70
N VAL A 32 -2.98 7.14 6.99
CA VAL A 32 -1.91 6.25 7.45
C VAL A 32 -0.56 6.89 7.22
N ARG A 33 0.39 6.50 8.03
CA ARG A 33 1.78 6.87 7.82
C ARG A 33 2.52 5.64 7.35
N LEU A 34 3.12 5.74 6.20
CA LEU A 34 3.75 4.62 5.53
C LEU A 34 5.25 4.78 5.53
N ALA A 35 5.96 3.73 5.87
CA ALA A 35 7.41 3.71 5.76
C ALA A 35 7.76 2.92 4.51
N THR A 36 8.36 3.57 3.55
CA THR A 36 8.83 2.88 2.34
C THR A 36 10.26 2.48 2.58
N GLU A 37 10.60 1.30 2.16
CA GLU A 37 11.94 0.79 2.34
C GLU A 37 12.76 1.10 1.09
N ASP A 38 13.92 1.62 1.28
CA ASP A 38 14.81 1.92 0.19
C ASP A 38 16.23 1.63 0.63
N ARG A 39 17.15 1.72 -0.26
CA ARG A 39 18.56 1.50 0.04
C ARG A 39 19.38 2.58 -0.64
N LYS A 40 20.31 3.12 0.09
CA LYS A 40 21.17 4.13 -0.49
C LYS A 40 22.62 3.79 -0.21
N ARG A 41 23.50 4.38 -0.93
CA ARG A 41 24.91 4.12 -0.74
C ARG A 41 25.43 5.02 0.35
N GLY A 42 26.07 4.45 1.31
CA GLY A 42 26.66 5.21 2.39
C GLY A 42 27.98 5.84 1.97
N ALA A 43 28.52 6.65 2.84
CA ALA A 43 29.74 7.34 2.55
C ALA A 43 30.91 6.39 2.31
N ASP A 44 30.86 5.26 2.91
CA ASP A 44 31.92 4.25 2.75
C ASP A 44 31.70 3.37 1.54
N GLY A 45 30.69 3.63 0.77
CA GLY A 45 30.39 2.83 -0.40
C GLY A 45 29.49 1.64 -0.15
N ALA A 46 29.20 1.33 1.07
CA ALA A 46 28.35 0.20 1.38
C ALA A 46 26.87 0.59 1.24
N TRP A 47 26.03 -0.39 0.94
CA TRP A 47 24.62 -0.14 0.87
C TRP A 47 24.01 -0.17 2.26
N VAL A 48 23.24 0.85 2.57
CA VAL A 48 22.56 0.94 3.86
C VAL A 48 21.07 1.08 3.61
N ASP A 49 20.30 0.57 4.53
CA ASP A 49 18.87 0.67 4.41
C ASP A 49 18.44 2.10 4.74
N ASP A 50 17.49 2.57 4.02
CA ASP A 50 16.95 3.90 4.20
C ASP A 50 15.42 3.78 4.21
N ALA A 51 14.77 4.75 4.75
CA ALA A 51 13.32 4.72 4.78
C ALA A 51 12.78 6.13 4.60
N SER A 52 11.76 6.24 3.81
CA SER A 52 11.06 7.51 3.66
C SER A 52 9.68 7.34 4.28
N PHE A 53 9.20 8.38 4.92
CA PHE A 53 7.90 8.33 5.58
C PHE A 53 6.92 9.19 4.81
N LEU A 54 5.83 8.60 4.41
CA LEU A 54 4.84 9.29 3.60
C LEU A 54 3.48 9.24 4.27
N ASP A 55 2.73 10.31 4.12
CA ASP A 55 1.36 10.33 4.62
C ASP A 55 0.43 9.96 3.47
N VAL A 56 -0.44 9.03 3.71
CA VAL A 56 -1.39 8.56 2.71
C VAL A 56 -2.79 8.74 3.25
N VAL A 57 -3.65 9.27 2.41
CA VAL A 57 -5.04 9.53 2.77
C VAL A 57 -5.92 8.82 1.76
N ALA A 58 -6.94 8.16 2.19
CA ALA A 58 -7.90 7.53 1.29
C ALA A 58 -9.32 7.89 1.71
N PHE A 59 -10.13 8.25 0.76
CA PHE A 59 -11.48 8.72 1.02
C PHE A 59 -12.54 7.68 0.68
N GLY A 60 -13.64 7.75 1.38
CA GLY A 60 -14.81 6.94 1.06
C GLY A 60 -14.64 5.45 1.33
N GLY A 61 -15.29 4.66 0.53
CA GLY A 61 -15.29 3.21 0.72
C GLY A 61 -13.92 2.56 0.64
N VAL A 62 -13.05 3.10 -0.19
CA VAL A 62 -11.70 2.56 -0.31
C VAL A 62 -10.98 2.75 1.01
N GLY A 63 -11.10 3.92 1.61
CA GLY A 63 -10.46 4.20 2.89
C GLY A 63 -11.05 3.35 4.01
N ALA A 64 -12.35 3.23 4.05
CA ALA A 64 -13.00 2.46 5.10
C ALA A 64 -12.64 0.97 5.01
N ALA A 65 -12.62 0.44 3.82
CA ALA A 65 -12.27 -0.96 3.63
C ALA A 65 -10.81 -1.21 4.00
N ALA A 66 -9.94 -0.32 3.59
CA ALA A 66 -8.54 -0.47 3.89
C ALA A 66 -8.28 -0.37 5.40
N ALA A 67 -8.98 0.52 6.07
CA ALA A 67 -8.80 0.68 7.51
C ALA A 67 -9.17 -0.59 8.27
N ARG A 68 -10.12 -1.33 7.75
CA ARG A 68 -10.50 -2.58 8.41
C ARG A 68 -9.48 -3.69 8.19
N SER A 69 -8.76 -3.62 7.11
CA SER A 69 -7.83 -4.68 6.74
C SER A 69 -6.40 -4.42 7.19
N LEU A 70 -6.08 -3.20 7.50
CA LEU A 70 -4.71 -2.81 7.80
C LEU A 70 -4.49 -2.58 9.29
N SER A 71 -3.29 -2.81 9.74
CA SER A 71 -2.89 -2.50 11.10
C SER A 71 -1.42 -2.12 11.09
N LYS A 72 -0.94 -1.66 12.23
CA LYS A 72 0.47 -1.29 12.35
C LYS A 72 1.33 -2.46 11.89
N GLY A 73 2.28 -2.21 11.06
CA GLY A 73 3.17 -3.23 10.54
C GLY A 73 2.69 -3.93 9.28
N SER A 74 1.46 -3.73 8.90
CA SER A 74 0.96 -4.34 7.67
C SER A 74 1.68 -3.77 6.46
N ARG A 75 1.83 -4.58 5.46
CA ARG A 75 2.46 -4.14 4.22
C ARG A 75 1.35 -3.91 3.19
N ALA A 76 1.41 -2.83 2.51
CA ALA A 76 0.38 -2.49 1.53
C ALA A 76 0.95 -1.67 0.38
N VAL A 77 0.22 -1.67 -0.72
CA VAL A 77 0.55 -0.85 -1.87
C VAL A 77 -0.58 0.17 -2.03
N PHE A 78 -0.21 1.42 -2.19
CA PHE A 78 -1.18 2.49 -2.37
C PHE A 78 -0.93 3.14 -3.72
N GLY A 79 -1.96 3.27 -4.50
CA GLY A 79 -1.92 3.96 -5.78
C GLY A 79 -2.80 5.18 -5.74
N GLY A 80 -2.35 6.27 -6.31
CA GLY A 80 -3.14 7.49 -6.32
C GLY A 80 -2.39 8.66 -6.89
N ARG A 81 -2.54 9.80 -6.28
CA ARG A 81 -1.89 11.02 -6.74
C ARG A 81 -1.31 11.80 -5.57
N VAL A 82 -0.38 12.65 -5.87
CA VAL A 82 0.26 13.49 -4.86
C VAL A 82 -0.56 14.76 -4.71
N ARG A 83 -0.78 15.19 -3.51
CA ARG A 83 -1.48 16.45 -3.23
C ARG A 83 -0.71 17.23 -2.19
N GLN A 84 -0.61 18.52 -2.38
CA GLN A 84 -0.05 19.39 -1.39
C GLN A 84 -1.20 20.08 -0.66
N ARG A 85 -1.15 20.04 0.64
CA ARG A 85 -2.11 20.77 1.47
C ARG A 85 -1.41 21.96 2.06
N THR A 86 -2.12 23.04 2.16
CA THR A 86 -1.61 24.25 2.77
C THR A 86 -2.64 24.74 3.78
N TRP A 87 -2.19 25.12 4.94
CA TRP A 87 -3.11 25.70 5.92
C TRP A 87 -2.32 26.71 6.79
N GLU A 88 -3.07 27.59 7.44
CA GLU A 88 -2.47 28.54 8.35
C GLU A 88 -2.86 28.17 9.76
N ASP A 89 -1.94 28.29 10.68
CA ASP A 89 -2.24 28.02 12.07
C ASP A 89 -2.74 29.31 12.75
N GLU A 90 -3.03 29.20 14.02
CA GLU A 90 -3.57 30.34 14.74
C GLU A 90 -2.63 31.52 14.79
N ALA A 91 -1.35 31.29 14.66
CA ALA A 91 -0.37 32.35 14.66
C ALA A 91 -0.20 32.97 13.28
N GLY A 92 -0.91 32.50 12.30
CA GLY A 92 -0.78 33.03 10.94
C GLY A 92 0.36 32.40 10.15
N THR A 93 0.99 31.39 10.68
CA THR A 93 2.08 30.73 9.97
C THR A 93 1.51 29.75 8.95
N ARG A 94 2.03 29.83 7.75
CA ARG A 94 1.56 28.94 6.69
C ARG A 94 2.33 27.65 6.70
N HIS A 95 1.61 26.56 6.69
CA HIS A 95 2.17 25.23 6.69
C HIS A 95 1.85 24.49 5.42
N TYR A 96 2.78 23.64 4.99
CA TYR A 96 2.60 22.84 3.81
C TYR A 96 2.79 21.38 4.15
N ARG A 97 2.04 20.52 3.54
CA ARG A 97 2.21 19.10 3.72
C ARG A 97 1.93 18.40 2.41
N VAL A 98 2.79 17.47 2.06
CA VAL A 98 2.59 16.67 0.86
C VAL A 98 2.03 15.33 1.30
N GLU A 99 0.97 14.91 0.69
CA GLU A 99 0.35 13.64 1.02
C GLU A 99 -0.06 12.93 -0.25
N ILE A 100 -0.28 11.64 -0.15
CA ILE A 100 -0.73 10.85 -1.27
C ILE A 100 -2.21 10.59 -1.05
N VAL A 101 -3.02 10.91 -2.06
CA VAL A 101 -4.44 10.62 -2.01
C VAL A 101 -4.62 9.32 -2.77
N ALA A 102 -4.88 8.26 -2.04
CA ALA A 102 -4.95 6.93 -2.63
C ALA A 102 -6.35 6.61 -3.11
N ASP A 103 -6.43 6.09 -4.28
CA ASP A 103 -7.69 5.60 -4.82
C ASP A 103 -7.66 4.07 -4.98
N ASP A 104 -6.50 3.45 -4.81
CA ASP A 104 -6.37 2.01 -4.83
C ASP A 104 -5.51 1.58 -3.65
N VAL A 105 -5.91 0.53 -2.97
CA VAL A 105 -5.15 -0.02 -1.86
C VAL A 105 -5.12 -1.53 -1.99
N VAL A 106 -3.92 -2.11 -1.96
CA VAL A 106 -3.78 -3.56 -2.00
C VAL A 106 -3.03 -3.96 -0.74
N VAL A 107 -3.62 -4.84 0.03
CA VAL A 107 -2.98 -5.33 1.25
C VAL A 107 -2.11 -6.52 0.87
N CYS A 108 -0.86 -6.45 1.20
CA CYS A 108 0.10 -7.46 0.81
C CYS A 108 0.48 -8.36 1.97
N GLY A 109 0.79 -9.56 1.63
CA GLY A 109 1.35 -10.41 2.62
C GLY A 109 0.39 -10.83 3.67
N GLU A 110 0.94 -11.28 4.72
CA GLU A 110 0.14 -11.83 5.63
C GLU A 110 -0.43 -10.90 6.52
N ARG A 111 -1.52 -11.08 6.95
CA ARG A 111 -2.09 -10.25 7.77
C ARG A 111 -1.69 -10.51 9.00
N ALA A 112 -1.03 -9.92 9.34
CA ALA A 112 -0.54 -9.97 10.56
C ALA A 112 -1.27 -10.88 11.35
N LYS A 113 -1.84 -10.78 12.05
CA LYS A 113 -2.27 -11.63 12.90
C LYS A 113 -3.22 -12.50 12.53
N ALA A 114 -3.81 -12.28 12.26
CA ALA A 114 -4.84 -12.98 12.13
C ALA A 114 -4.77 -14.15 11.47
N ALA A 115 -5.49 -14.62 11.34
CA ALA A 115 -5.63 -15.65 10.64
C ALA A 115 -4.70 -16.46 10.22
N ALA A 116 -3.96 -16.06 10.10
CA ALA A 116 -2.95 -16.79 9.75
C ALA A 116 -3.14 -18.20 9.65
N PRO A 117 -3.39 -18.70 10.47
CA PRO A 117 -3.36 -20.04 10.54
C PRO A 117 -3.99 -20.83 9.53
N SER A 118 -4.82 -20.58 9.29
CA SER A 118 -5.48 -21.35 8.55
C SER A 118 -5.16 -21.89 7.31
N GLN A 119 -4.89 -21.30 6.57
CA GLN A 119 -4.72 -21.73 5.37
C GLN A 119 -3.82 -22.67 4.94
N PRO A 120 -2.89 -22.62 5.22
CA PRO A 120 -1.86 -23.36 4.78
C PRO A 120 -2.15 -24.59 4.07
N PRO A 121 -2.50 -25.32 4.70
CA PRO A 121 -2.55 -26.64 4.28
C PRO A 121 -3.10 -26.88 2.99
N VAL A 122 -3.99 -26.42 2.96
CA VAL A 122 -4.53 -26.60 1.91
C VAL A 122 -3.97 -26.67 0.75
N ALA A 123 -3.71 -25.75 0.50
CA ALA A 123 -3.24 -25.58 -0.64
C ALA A 123 -2.41 -26.56 -1.15
N ALA A 124 -1.58 -26.69 -0.60
CA ALA A 124 -0.65 -27.52 -1.03
C ALA A 124 -1.09 -28.67 -1.77
N ALA A 125 -1.54 -29.38 -1.18
CA ALA A 125 -1.88 -30.57 -1.73
C ALA A 125 -2.28 -30.70 -3.12
N PRO A 126 -3.30 -30.45 -3.32
CA PRO A 126 -3.85 -30.74 -4.57
C PRO A 126 -3.09 -30.30 -5.72
N VAL A 127 -2.67 -29.28 -5.56
CA VAL A 127 -1.96 -28.76 -6.56
C VAL A 127 -1.04 -29.63 -7.21
N ALA A 128 -0.32 -30.21 -6.53
CA ALA A 128 0.66 -30.97 -7.09
C ALA A 128 0.26 -31.65 -8.35
N ALA A 129 -0.66 -32.29 -8.28
CA ALA A 129 -1.03 -33.06 -9.38
C ALA A 129 -1.29 -32.34 -10.65
N ALA A 130 -2.05 -31.48 -10.54
CA ALA A 130 -2.45 -30.80 -11.70
C ALA A 130 -1.40 -30.47 -12.70
N PRO A 131 -0.47 -29.86 -12.26
CA PRO A 131 0.50 -29.31 -13.15
C PRO A 131 1.05 -30.28 -14.16
N VAL A 132 1.18 -31.36 -13.72
CA VAL A 132 1.76 -32.31 -14.54
C VAL A 132 1.09 -32.43 -15.84
N VAL A 133 -0.09 -32.58 -15.79
CA VAL A 133 -0.81 -32.78 -16.98
C VAL A 133 -0.67 -31.63 -17.90
N ALA A 134 -0.74 -30.53 -17.33
CA ALA A 134 -0.71 -29.37 -18.17
C ALA A 134 0.55 -29.31 -18.99
N ALA A 135 1.57 -29.60 -18.40
CA ALA A 135 2.82 -29.48 -19.07
C ALA A 135 2.83 -30.25 -20.36
N ASP A 136 2.35 -31.38 -20.28
CA ASP A 136 2.43 -32.17 -21.44
C ASP A 136 1.68 -31.60 -22.61
N VAL A 137 0.66 -31.02 -22.32
CA VAL A 137 -0.16 -30.53 -23.36
C VAL A 137 0.52 -29.41 -24.10
N TYR A 138 1.16 -28.59 -23.41
CA TYR A 138 1.71 -27.49 -24.06
C TYR A 138 2.77 -27.82 -25.05
N ASP A 139 3.50 -28.75 -24.77
CA ASP A 139 4.57 -29.05 -25.66
C ASP A 139 4.15 -29.34 -27.04
N GLU A 140 3.08 -29.92 -27.16
CA GLU A 140 2.72 -30.27 -28.46
C GLU A 140 2.04 -29.26 -29.25
N ASP A 141 1.28 -28.53 -28.62
CA ASP A 141 0.44 -27.68 -29.36
C ASP A 141 0.93 -26.31 -29.70
N ILE A 142 2.04 -25.94 -29.30
CA ILE A 142 2.46 -24.60 -29.61
C ILE A 142 3.53 -24.55 -30.64
N PRO A 143 3.22 -24.26 -31.76
CA PRO A 143 4.22 -24.21 -32.78
C PRO A 143 4.71 -22.81 -32.80
N PHE A 144 5.86 -22.57 -32.88
CA PHE A 144 6.38 -21.23 -32.97
C PHE A 144 7.16 -20.96 -34.23
#